data_f4161a4780d1b43d0a52c56951968152
#
_entry.id   f4161a4780d1b43d0a52c56951968152
#
_cell.length_a   1.000
_cell.length_b   1.000
_cell.length_c   1.000
_cell.angle_alpha   90.00
_cell.angle_beta   90.00
_cell.angle_gamma   90.00
#
_symmetry.space_group_name_H-M   'P 1'
#
loop_
_entity.id
_entity.type
_entity.pdbx_description
1 polymer ?
#
loop_
_entity_poly.entity_id
_entity_poly.type
_entity_poly.pdbx_seq_one_letter_code
_entity_poly.pdbx_strand_id
1 'polypeptide(L)'
;TVEGETFQLPPPFHVLATANPVEYEGTYPLPEAQLDRFMLQVSFGYPTPDEEWDVLSRRLDRQREEQTLRSVVDAAQLRSMQEAIERVTVDESVGRYCVALVNATRKHPHALMGASPRGSLALMLVARAFAVVARRDFVTPEDVKAVGVPVLAHRIAVKPELWMSNA
;
A
#
# COMPACT_ATOMS: atom_id res chain seq x y z
N THR A 1 12.97 -17.37 7.46
CA THR A 1 13.45 -18.72 7.85
C THR A 1 13.65 -19.52 6.57
N VAL A 2 14.85 -20.03 6.34
CA VAL A 2 15.20 -20.88 5.19
C VAL A 2 15.70 -22.19 5.78
N GLU A 3 15.13 -23.33 5.36
CA GLU A 3 15.49 -24.69 5.82
C GLU A 3 15.53 -24.86 7.35
N GLY A 4 14.65 -24.16 8.08
CA GLY A 4 14.58 -24.20 9.53
C GLY A 4 15.49 -23.21 10.27
N GLU A 5 16.43 -22.57 9.59
CA GLU A 5 17.27 -21.51 10.16
C GLU A 5 16.66 -20.12 9.98
N THR A 6 16.75 -19.28 11.01
CA THR A 6 16.24 -17.91 10.99
C THR A 6 17.39 -16.92 10.76
N PHE A 7 17.35 -16.24 9.64
CA PHE A 7 18.28 -15.17 9.32
C PHE A 7 17.65 -13.82 9.64
N GLN A 8 18.37 -12.98 10.38
CA GLN A 8 17.96 -11.60 10.60
C GLN A 8 18.36 -10.74 9.42
N LEU A 9 17.39 -10.05 8.84
CA LEU A 9 17.63 -9.09 7.77
C LEU A 9 18.03 -7.74 8.37
N PRO A 10 19.04 -7.05 7.79
CA PRO A 10 19.46 -5.76 8.32
C PRO A 10 18.34 -4.71 8.15
N PRO A 11 18.06 -3.89 9.19
CA PRO A 11 17.11 -2.81 9.09
C PRO A 11 17.72 -1.61 8.31
N PRO A 12 16.92 -0.82 7.58
CA PRO A 12 15.49 -1.03 7.29
C PRO A 12 15.25 -2.09 6.21
N PHE A 13 14.32 -3.01 6.44
CA PHE A 13 13.94 -4.03 5.46
C PHE A 13 12.51 -3.78 5.01
N HIS A 14 12.30 -3.67 3.69
CA HIS A 14 11.00 -3.47 3.07
C HIS A 14 10.77 -4.47 1.96
N VAL A 15 9.54 -4.92 1.81
CA VAL A 15 9.10 -5.76 0.69
C VAL A 15 8.23 -4.93 -0.23
N LEU A 16 8.67 -4.80 -1.47
CA LEU A 16 7.89 -4.23 -2.58
C LEU A 16 7.60 -5.36 -3.55
N ALA A 17 6.35 -5.54 -3.93
CA ALA A 17 5.93 -6.54 -4.89
C ALA A 17 5.12 -5.88 -6.00
N THR A 18 5.30 -6.34 -7.23
CA THR A 18 4.47 -5.97 -8.38
C THR A 18 3.59 -7.13 -8.77
N ALA A 19 2.37 -6.85 -9.18
CA ALA A 19 1.45 -7.81 -9.77
C ALA A 19 1.02 -7.27 -11.14
N ASN A 20 1.15 -8.11 -12.17
CA ASN A 20 0.65 -7.78 -13.50
C ASN A 20 -0.78 -8.38 -13.63
N PRO A 21 -1.82 -7.56 -13.77
CA PRO A 21 -3.19 -8.06 -13.87
C PRO A 21 -3.46 -8.86 -15.16
N VAL A 22 -2.58 -8.77 -16.16
CA VAL A 22 -2.74 -9.47 -17.45
C VAL A 22 -2.17 -10.89 -17.42
N GLU A 23 -1.26 -11.20 -16.50
CA GLU A 23 -0.60 -12.51 -16.41
C GLU A 23 -1.34 -13.50 -15.49
N TYR A 24 -2.66 -13.66 -15.67
CA TYR A 24 -3.42 -14.67 -14.92
C TYR A 24 -3.22 -16.11 -15.39
N GLU A 25 -2.65 -16.34 -16.57
CA GLU A 25 -2.35 -17.67 -17.07
C GLU A 25 -1.00 -18.17 -16.51
N GLY A 26 -1.06 -19.09 -15.55
CA GLY A 26 0.11 -19.82 -15.03
C GLY A 26 0.64 -19.34 -13.67
N THR A 27 0.10 -18.26 -13.07
CA THR A 27 0.49 -17.82 -11.73
C THR A 27 -0.66 -18.00 -10.74
N TYR A 28 -0.36 -18.58 -9.55
CA TYR A 28 -1.33 -18.61 -8.46
C TYR A 28 -1.41 -17.21 -7.82
N PRO A 29 -2.61 -16.62 -7.68
CA PRO A 29 -2.76 -15.38 -6.93
C PRO A 29 -2.28 -15.59 -5.48
N LEU A 30 -1.66 -14.56 -4.91
CA LEU A 30 -1.29 -14.61 -3.49
C LEU A 30 -2.55 -14.86 -2.64
N PRO A 31 -2.49 -15.83 -1.70
CA PRO A 31 -3.58 -16.04 -0.75
C PRO A 31 -3.92 -14.75 0.00
N GLU A 32 -5.21 -14.54 0.30
CA GLU A 32 -5.70 -13.34 1.01
C GLU A 32 -4.95 -13.06 2.31
N ALA A 33 -4.58 -14.14 3.06
CA ALA A 33 -3.79 -14.03 4.27
C ALA A 33 -2.36 -13.47 4.04
N GLN A 34 -1.82 -13.62 2.85
CA GLN A 34 -0.52 -13.04 2.46
C GLN A 34 -0.71 -11.60 1.99
N LEU A 35 -1.77 -11.30 1.24
CA LEU A 35 -2.12 -9.93 0.84
C LEU A 35 -2.39 -9.03 2.04
N ASP A 36 -3.06 -9.52 3.09
CA ASP A 36 -3.31 -8.78 4.33
C ASP A 36 -2.02 -8.33 5.06
N ARG A 37 -0.86 -8.91 4.72
CA ARG A 37 0.44 -8.53 5.29
C ARG A 37 1.08 -7.33 4.61
N PHE A 38 0.68 -6.99 3.38
CA PHE A 38 1.13 -5.77 2.72
C PHE A 38 0.41 -4.56 3.32
N MET A 39 1.16 -3.50 3.57
CA MET A 39 0.62 -2.31 4.23
C MET A 39 -0.38 -1.56 3.35
N LEU A 40 -0.06 -1.43 2.06
CA LEU A 40 -0.91 -0.78 1.07
C LEU A 40 -0.72 -1.39 -0.32
N GLN A 41 -1.71 -1.19 -1.17
CA GLN A 41 -1.69 -1.52 -2.59
C GLN A 41 -2.01 -0.26 -3.38
N VAL A 42 -1.21 0.02 -4.41
CA VAL A 42 -1.41 1.16 -5.31
C VAL A 42 -1.48 0.66 -6.75
N SER A 43 -2.25 1.37 -7.57
CA SER A 43 -2.33 1.16 -9.01
C SER A 43 -1.85 2.42 -9.72
N PHE A 44 -0.99 2.25 -10.73
CA PHE A 44 -0.46 3.36 -11.50
C PHE A 44 -1.31 3.71 -12.73
N GLY A 45 -2.15 2.78 -13.18
CA GLY A 45 -2.87 2.94 -14.46
C GLY A 45 -1.94 2.91 -15.67
N TYR A 46 -2.45 3.40 -16.80
CA TYR A 46 -1.67 3.57 -18.02
C TYR A 46 -1.24 5.04 -18.16
N PRO A 47 -0.07 5.32 -18.76
CA PRO A 47 0.33 6.68 -19.09
C PRO A 47 -0.59 7.30 -20.14
N THR A 48 -0.65 8.62 -20.16
CA THR A 48 -1.25 9.36 -21.28
C THR A 48 -0.39 9.19 -22.53
N PRO A 49 -0.93 9.44 -23.75
CA PRO A 49 -0.15 9.33 -24.99
C PRO A 49 1.13 10.18 -24.97
N ASP A 50 1.10 11.36 -24.38
CA ASP A 50 2.26 12.25 -24.27
C ASP A 50 3.32 11.70 -23.31
N GLU A 51 2.90 11.17 -22.16
CA GLU A 51 3.82 10.49 -21.22
C GLU A 51 4.40 9.22 -21.82
N GLU A 52 3.62 8.46 -22.59
CA GLU A 52 4.10 7.27 -23.30
C GLU A 52 5.16 7.65 -24.34
N TRP A 53 4.93 8.74 -25.11
CA TRP A 53 5.92 9.30 -26.02
C TRP A 53 7.19 9.73 -25.30
N ASP A 54 7.09 10.37 -24.14
CA ASP A 54 8.23 10.74 -23.32
C ASP A 54 9.06 9.53 -22.89
N VAL A 55 8.43 8.41 -22.56
CA VAL A 55 9.13 7.16 -22.23
C VAL A 55 9.93 6.66 -23.43
N LEU A 56 9.34 6.65 -24.62
CA LEU A 56 9.99 6.24 -25.87
C LEU A 56 11.15 7.18 -26.24
N SER A 57 10.94 8.48 -26.18
CA SER A 57 11.94 9.49 -26.49
C SER A 57 13.17 9.34 -25.56
N ARG A 58 12.95 9.26 -24.24
CA ARG A 58 14.05 9.04 -23.28
C ARG A 58 14.79 7.71 -23.50
N ARG A 59 14.11 6.67 -24.01
CA ARG A 59 14.75 5.40 -24.37
C ARG A 59 15.62 5.56 -25.61
N LEU A 60 15.16 6.29 -26.62
CA LEU A 60 15.91 6.58 -27.84
C LEU A 60 17.18 7.40 -27.53
N ASP A 61 17.04 8.46 -26.74
CA ASP A 61 18.18 9.32 -26.35
C ASP A 61 19.23 8.56 -25.55
N ARG A 62 18.79 7.67 -24.65
CA ARG A 62 19.70 6.88 -23.81
C ARG A 62 20.43 5.78 -24.56
N GLN A 63 19.89 5.26 -25.66
CA GLN A 63 20.44 4.19 -26.51
C GLN A 63 20.78 2.87 -25.77
N ARG A 64 20.34 2.72 -24.52
CA ARG A 64 20.56 1.54 -23.67
C ARG A 64 19.33 1.29 -22.79
N GLU A 65 19.13 0.04 -22.40
CA GLU A 65 18.01 -0.38 -21.57
C GLU A 65 18.20 0.03 -20.11
N GLU A 66 19.41 -0.12 -19.60
CA GLU A 66 19.75 0.16 -18.21
C GLU A 66 19.64 1.65 -17.86
N GLN A 67 19.02 1.93 -16.73
CA GLN A 67 18.99 3.25 -16.12
C GLN A 67 19.69 3.22 -14.76
N THR A 68 20.73 4.01 -14.61
CA THR A 68 21.42 4.18 -13.34
C THR A 68 20.62 5.15 -12.46
N LEU A 69 20.07 4.65 -11.37
CA LEU A 69 19.40 5.45 -10.36
C LEU A 69 20.43 5.92 -9.31
N ARG A 70 20.28 7.17 -8.88
CA ARG A 70 21.07 7.70 -7.77
C ARG A 70 20.30 7.46 -6.46
N SER A 71 21.02 7.05 -5.41
CA SER A 71 20.44 7.01 -4.07
C SER A 71 20.02 8.42 -3.66
N VAL A 72 18.78 8.56 -3.20
CA VAL A 72 18.20 9.83 -2.72
C VAL A 72 18.38 9.96 -1.21
N VAL A 73 18.29 8.83 -0.50
CA VAL A 73 18.46 8.75 0.95
C VAL A 73 19.28 7.50 1.30
N ASP A 74 20.00 7.55 2.38
CA ASP A 74 20.67 6.38 2.97
C ASP A 74 19.80 5.66 4.01
N ALA A 75 20.28 4.52 4.51
CA ALA A 75 19.56 3.72 5.49
C ALA A 75 19.36 4.44 6.84
N ALA A 76 20.28 5.34 7.24
CA ALA A 76 20.16 6.10 8.49
C ALA A 76 19.08 7.18 8.34
N GLN A 77 19.07 7.87 7.22
CA GLN A 77 18.03 8.86 6.89
C GLN A 77 16.65 8.22 6.82
N LEU A 78 16.52 7.05 6.18
CA LEU A 78 15.24 6.33 6.11
C LEU A 78 14.74 5.93 7.51
N ARG A 79 15.62 5.45 8.40
CA ARG A 79 15.25 5.17 9.80
C ARG A 79 14.81 6.41 10.55
N SER A 80 15.50 7.53 10.37
CA SER A 80 15.09 8.81 10.98
C SER A 80 13.70 9.24 10.51
N MET A 81 13.36 9.03 9.23
CA MET A 81 12.02 9.28 8.71
C MET A 81 10.97 8.36 9.37
N GLN A 82 11.28 7.07 9.55
CA GLN A 82 10.41 6.13 10.26
C GLN A 82 10.16 6.56 11.70
N GLU A 83 11.21 6.98 12.41
CA GLU A 83 11.10 7.50 13.78
C GLU A 83 10.26 8.80 13.86
N ALA A 84 10.32 9.64 12.82
CA ALA A 84 9.50 10.84 12.76
C ALA A 84 8.00 10.49 12.63
N ILE A 85 7.66 9.45 11.86
CA ILE A 85 6.27 8.95 11.75
C ILE A 85 5.75 8.47 13.11
N GLU A 86 6.60 7.82 13.92
CA GLU A 86 6.19 7.34 15.24
C GLU A 86 5.89 8.48 16.25
N ARG A 87 6.35 9.68 15.99
CA ARG A 87 6.08 10.89 16.81
C ARG A 87 4.78 11.61 16.44
N VAL A 88 4.16 11.25 15.32
CA VAL A 88 2.89 11.88 14.89
C VAL A 88 1.78 11.50 15.85
N THR A 89 1.08 12.50 16.37
CA THR A 89 -0.03 12.32 17.31
C THR A 89 -1.28 11.81 16.59
N VAL A 90 -1.95 10.83 17.22
CA VAL A 90 -3.26 10.35 16.79
C VAL A 90 -4.23 10.56 17.96
N ASP A 91 -5.21 11.42 17.78
CA ASP A 91 -6.29 11.58 18.75
C ASP A 91 -7.14 10.30 18.86
N GLU A 92 -7.63 10.00 20.05
CA GLU A 92 -8.44 8.79 20.28
C GLU A 92 -9.66 8.72 19.34
N SER A 93 -10.29 9.86 19.05
CA SER A 93 -11.44 9.93 18.14
C SER A 93 -11.08 9.50 16.72
N VAL A 94 -9.88 9.87 16.21
CA VAL A 94 -9.36 9.46 14.91
C VAL A 94 -9.00 7.98 14.92
N GLY A 95 -8.37 7.48 15.99
CA GLY A 95 -8.10 6.06 16.17
C GLY A 95 -9.39 5.22 16.16
N ARG A 96 -10.43 5.66 16.89
CA ARG A 96 -11.75 5.03 16.88
C ARG A 96 -12.43 5.10 15.52
N TYR A 97 -12.23 6.17 14.76
CA TYR A 97 -12.71 6.29 13.39
C TYR A 97 -12.07 5.24 12.47
N CYS A 98 -10.76 5.00 12.56
CA CYS A 98 -10.10 3.91 11.82
C CYS A 98 -10.72 2.55 12.14
N VAL A 99 -10.96 2.27 13.43
CA VAL A 99 -11.61 1.02 13.87
C VAL A 99 -13.05 0.93 13.34
N ALA A 100 -13.81 2.02 13.37
CA ALA A 100 -15.17 2.06 12.86
C ALA A 100 -15.25 1.78 11.35
N LEU A 101 -14.35 2.36 10.56
CA LEU A 101 -14.24 2.10 9.12
C LEU A 101 -13.98 0.61 8.84
N VAL A 102 -13.01 0.02 9.51
CA VAL A 102 -12.69 -1.40 9.34
C VAL A 102 -13.84 -2.30 9.79
N ASN A 103 -14.52 -1.97 10.88
CA ASN A 103 -15.72 -2.71 11.30
C ASN A 103 -16.88 -2.58 10.29
N ALA A 104 -17.04 -1.43 9.65
CA ALA A 104 -18.03 -1.24 8.59
C ALA A 104 -17.78 -2.17 7.41
N THR A 105 -16.52 -2.40 7.01
CA THR A 105 -16.21 -3.36 5.95
C THR A 105 -16.68 -4.79 6.26
N ARG A 106 -16.59 -5.21 7.53
CA ARG A 106 -17.01 -6.56 7.97
C ARG A 106 -18.53 -6.74 8.01
N LYS A 107 -19.26 -5.64 8.17
CA LYS A 107 -20.74 -5.64 8.26
C LYS A 107 -21.41 -5.26 6.95
N HIS A 108 -20.64 -4.90 5.92
CA HIS A 108 -21.19 -4.43 4.67
C HIS A 108 -21.90 -5.57 3.94
N PRO A 109 -23.15 -5.40 3.46
CA PRO A 109 -23.93 -6.47 2.83
C PRO A 109 -23.29 -7.04 1.57
N HIS A 110 -22.47 -6.26 0.88
CA HIS A 110 -21.76 -6.66 -0.33
C HIS A 110 -20.38 -7.30 -0.07
N ALA A 111 -19.88 -7.24 1.16
CA ALA A 111 -18.62 -7.88 1.50
C ALA A 111 -18.85 -9.37 1.78
N LEU A 112 -18.04 -10.22 1.14
CA LEU A 112 -17.86 -11.62 1.50
C LEU A 112 -16.94 -11.71 2.72
N MET A 113 -15.86 -10.92 2.70
CA MET A 113 -14.90 -10.78 3.80
C MET A 113 -14.49 -9.32 3.95
N GLY A 114 -14.49 -8.82 5.17
CA GLY A 114 -14.00 -7.49 5.52
C GLY A 114 -12.57 -7.53 6.07
N ALA A 115 -11.96 -6.36 6.20
CA ALA A 115 -10.58 -6.22 6.64
C ALA A 115 -10.35 -6.71 8.08
N SER A 116 -9.19 -7.31 8.33
CA SER A 116 -8.75 -7.79 9.65
C SER A 116 -8.37 -6.63 10.58
N PRO A 117 -8.08 -6.87 11.88
CA PRO A 117 -7.54 -5.83 12.77
C PRO A 117 -6.20 -5.24 12.27
N ARG A 118 -5.44 -5.97 11.44
CA ARG A 118 -4.26 -5.43 10.75
C ARG A 118 -4.61 -4.27 9.83
N GLY A 119 -5.82 -4.28 9.24
CA GLY A 119 -6.31 -3.16 8.45
C GLY A 119 -6.46 -1.87 9.27
N SER A 120 -6.95 -1.94 10.52
CA SER A 120 -7.03 -0.77 11.40
C SER A 120 -5.64 -0.22 11.75
N LEU A 121 -4.69 -1.12 12.06
CA LEU A 121 -3.31 -0.73 12.35
C LEU A 121 -2.62 -0.12 11.13
N ALA A 122 -2.73 -0.75 9.96
CA ALA A 122 -2.17 -0.24 8.72
C ALA A 122 -2.76 1.13 8.36
N LEU A 123 -4.08 1.29 8.50
CA LEU A 123 -4.77 2.55 8.21
C LEU A 123 -4.23 3.70 9.07
N MET A 124 -4.06 3.46 10.38
CA MET A 124 -3.50 4.44 11.30
C MET A 124 -2.03 4.78 10.95
N LEU A 125 -1.19 3.77 10.69
CA LEU A 125 0.23 3.96 10.40
C LEU A 125 0.44 4.71 9.07
N VAL A 126 -0.32 4.36 8.03
CA VAL A 126 -0.22 5.04 6.73
C VAL A 126 -0.77 6.47 6.82
N ALA A 127 -1.84 6.72 7.59
CA ALA A 127 -2.34 8.07 7.84
C ALA A 127 -1.31 8.94 8.58
N ARG A 128 -0.55 8.39 9.54
CA ARG A 128 0.58 9.09 10.19
C ARG A 128 1.67 9.47 9.18
N ALA A 129 2.05 8.52 8.31
CA ALA A 129 3.03 8.79 7.25
C ALA A 129 2.52 9.87 6.29
N PHE A 130 1.24 9.85 5.94
CA PHE A 130 0.61 10.85 5.09
C PHE A 130 0.62 12.25 5.74
N ALA A 131 0.36 12.34 7.05
CA ALA A 131 0.46 13.59 7.81
C ALA A 131 1.88 14.18 7.76
N VAL A 132 2.94 13.34 7.91
CA VAL A 132 4.34 13.78 7.76
C VAL A 132 4.62 14.34 6.37
N VAL A 133 4.16 13.66 5.31
CA VAL A 133 4.30 14.15 3.93
C VAL A 133 3.58 15.48 3.76
N ALA A 134 2.43 15.67 4.42
CA ALA A 134 1.69 16.92 4.48
C ALA A 134 2.29 17.96 5.46
N ARG A 135 3.48 17.70 6.04
CA ARG A 135 4.20 18.53 7.00
C ARG A 135 3.40 18.85 8.28
N ARG A 136 2.68 17.83 8.78
CA ARG A 136 1.92 17.92 10.04
C ARG A 136 2.41 16.86 11.02
N ASP A 137 2.26 17.14 12.30
CA ASP A 137 2.62 16.27 13.44
C ASP A 137 1.40 15.63 14.10
N PHE A 138 0.23 15.75 13.48
CA PHE A 138 -1.02 15.10 13.89
C PHE A 138 -1.81 14.58 12.70
N VAL A 139 -2.62 13.55 12.93
CA VAL A 139 -3.49 12.92 11.93
C VAL A 139 -4.88 13.54 11.97
N THR A 140 -5.45 13.78 10.77
CA THR A 140 -6.84 14.22 10.59
C THR A 140 -7.72 13.12 10.01
N PRO A 141 -9.05 13.19 10.12
CA PRO A 141 -9.95 12.26 9.44
C PRO A 141 -9.79 12.26 7.92
N GLU A 142 -9.39 13.37 7.32
CA GLU A 142 -9.11 13.51 5.88
C GLU A 142 -7.92 12.67 5.46
N ASP A 143 -6.87 12.58 6.29
CA ASP A 143 -5.73 11.71 6.02
C ASP A 143 -6.16 10.24 5.99
N VAL A 144 -6.99 9.84 6.95
CA VAL A 144 -7.53 8.48 7.02
C VAL A 144 -8.36 8.16 5.77
N LYS A 145 -9.19 9.12 5.30
CA LYS A 145 -9.97 8.96 4.06
C LYS A 145 -9.08 8.85 2.83
N ALA A 146 -8.06 9.71 2.73
CA ALA A 146 -7.13 9.72 1.59
C ALA A 146 -6.42 8.39 1.40
N VAL A 147 -6.03 7.73 2.49
CA VAL A 147 -5.32 6.44 2.44
C VAL A 147 -6.24 5.22 2.55
N GLY A 148 -7.54 5.43 2.74
CA GLY A 148 -8.50 4.37 2.99
C GLY A 148 -8.55 3.30 1.90
N VAL A 149 -8.67 3.70 0.65
CA VAL A 149 -8.72 2.76 -0.49
C VAL A 149 -7.40 2.02 -0.67
N PRO A 150 -6.21 2.67 -0.78
CA PRO A 150 -4.94 1.96 -0.90
C PRO A 150 -4.68 0.95 0.22
N VAL A 151 -5.14 1.23 1.45
CA VAL A 151 -4.90 0.36 2.61
C VAL A 151 -5.92 -0.76 2.73
N LEU A 152 -7.19 -0.53 2.36
CA LEU A 152 -8.25 -1.48 2.66
C LEU A 152 -8.72 -2.31 1.45
N ALA A 153 -8.57 -1.82 0.21
CA ALA A 153 -9.15 -2.49 -0.95
C ALA A 153 -8.68 -3.94 -1.12
N HIS A 154 -7.38 -4.20 -0.95
CA HIS A 154 -6.80 -5.55 -1.08
C HIS A 154 -7.09 -6.48 0.12
N ARG A 155 -7.80 -5.99 1.15
CA ARG A 155 -8.19 -6.73 2.36
C ARG A 155 -9.68 -7.05 2.40
N ILE A 156 -10.43 -6.65 1.37
CA ILE A 156 -11.88 -6.80 1.30
C ILE A 156 -12.21 -7.67 0.09
N ALA A 157 -12.87 -8.80 0.34
CA ALA A 157 -13.43 -9.61 -0.74
C ALA A 157 -14.90 -9.23 -0.93
N VAL A 158 -15.29 -8.98 -2.17
CA VAL A 158 -16.67 -8.66 -2.56
C VAL A 158 -17.38 -9.95 -2.97
N LYS A 159 -18.68 -10.05 -2.71
CA LYS A 159 -19.51 -11.20 -3.09
C LYS A 159 -19.50 -11.43 -4.60
N PRO A 160 -19.35 -12.69 -5.08
CA PRO A 160 -19.25 -13.00 -6.51
C PRO A 160 -20.42 -12.49 -7.35
N GLU A 161 -21.63 -12.44 -6.79
CA GLU A 161 -22.82 -11.99 -7.49
C GLU A 161 -22.71 -10.54 -8.00
N LEU A 162 -21.90 -9.72 -7.34
CA LEU A 162 -21.68 -8.33 -7.72
C LEU A 162 -20.71 -8.16 -8.91
N TRP A 163 -19.86 -9.14 -9.15
CA TRP A 163 -18.99 -9.14 -10.33
C TRP A 163 -19.81 -9.41 -11.61
N MET A 164 -20.85 -10.24 -11.51
CA MET A 164 -21.71 -10.61 -12.65
C MET A 164 -22.76 -9.53 -12.97
N SER A 165 -23.05 -8.62 -12.06
CA SER A 165 -24.04 -7.55 -12.28
C SER A 165 -23.48 -6.30 -12.93
N ASN A 166 -22.15 -6.16 -13.02
CA ASN A 166 -21.44 -5.04 -13.64
C ASN A 166 -20.74 -5.42 -14.97
N ALA A 167 -21.04 -6.59 -15.53
CA ALA A 167 -20.53 -7.06 -16.82
C ALA A 167 -21.49 -6.72 -17.96
#